data_3a79472c957ab77e18c087b22aedaad7
#
_entry.id   3a79472c957ab77e18c087b22aedaad7
#
_cell.length_a   1.000
_cell.length_b   1.000
_cell.length_c   1.000
_cell.angle_alpha   90.00
_cell.angle_beta   90.00
_cell.angle_gamma   90.00
#
_symmetry.space_group_name_H-M   'P 1'
#
loop_
_entity.id
_entity.type
_entity.pdbx_description
1 polymer ?
#
loop_
_entity_poly.entity_id
_entity_poly.type
_entity_poly.pdbx_seq_one_letter_code
_entity_poly.pdbx_strand_id
1 'polypeptide(L)'
;GLSDADPCAAIGKMQKRTAASVMREIRGDRDALGVAYARKPIQGTVLGIDIETTGRAPERGYIINVGWEIMELTSDAVPHDAEAHYCGLPDIYRGEDVPLSNIHHITWDDIDGKKPFRENKELQKQLLKLMKKYPYMAHNAAFEDSWFKIHLDGYAEARRAGKIIVIDSRQICRSLDADVRSLPRESAPAALENWARRRGTLAADANEQHLGLDDTDLMLRTVQAEFNLKNLFAK
;
A
#
# COMPACT_ATOMS: atom_id res chain seq x y z
N GLY A 1 -23.14 14.62 14.91
CA GLY A 1 -21.76 14.19 14.94
C GLY A 1 -21.65 12.69 14.81
N LEU A 2 -20.48 12.18 14.48
CA LEU A 2 -20.22 10.73 14.39
C LEU A 2 -20.23 10.11 15.78
N SER A 3 -20.85 8.95 15.93
CA SER A 3 -20.87 8.21 17.19
C SER A 3 -19.51 7.56 17.50
N ASP A 4 -19.29 7.17 18.75
CA ASP A 4 -18.05 6.45 19.13
C ASP A 4 -17.94 5.08 18.46
N ALA A 5 -19.04 4.51 18.01
CA ALA A 5 -19.06 3.30 17.19
C ALA A 5 -18.67 3.56 15.73
N ASP A 6 -18.63 4.81 15.29
CA ASP A 6 -18.26 5.20 13.94
C ASP A 6 -16.74 5.08 13.77
N PRO A 7 -16.27 4.32 12.76
CA PRO A 7 -14.84 4.18 12.49
C PRO A 7 -14.13 5.51 12.32
N CYS A 8 -14.79 6.46 11.67
CA CYS A 8 -14.20 7.77 11.39
C CYS A 8 -13.96 8.56 12.69
N ALA A 9 -14.90 8.52 13.63
CA ALA A 9 -14.72 9.15 14.94
C ALA A 9 -13.60 8.49 15.74
N ALA A 10 -13.50 7.15 15.69
CA ALA A 10 -12.46 6.41 16.38
C ALA A 10 -11.06 6.75 15.81
N ILE A 11 -10.91 6.79 14.48
CA ILE A 11 -9.66 7.19 13.83
C ILE A 11 -9.31 8.63 14.17
N GLY A 12 -10.27 9.52 14.12
CA GLY A 12 -10.07 10.93 14.45
C GLY A 12 -9.54 11.13 15.86
N LYS A 13 -10.11 10.42 16.83
CA LYS A 13 -9.65 10.44 18.22
C LYS A 13 -8.22 9.89 18.36
N MET A 14 -7.92 8.76 17.75
CA MET A 14 -6.58 8.15 17.81
C MET A 14 -5.49 9.04 17.23
N GLN A 15 -5.80 9.72 16.15
CA GLN A 15 -4.86 10.57 15.42
C GLN A 15 -4.92 12.04 15.84
N LYS A 16 -5.68 12.37 16.86
CA LYS A 16 -5.98 13.74 17.27
C LYS A 16 -6.57 14.59 16.13
N ARG A 17 -7.40 13.97 15.32
CA ARG A 17 -8.03 14.55 14.13
C ARG A 17 -9.53 14.68 14.34
N THR A 18 -10.15 15.58 13.60
CA THR A 18 -11.61 15.72 13.64
C THR A 18 -12.28 14.59 12.83
N ALA A 19 -13.49 14.20 13.24
CA ALA A 19 -14.29 13.26 12.49
C ALA A 19 -14.53 13.72 11.03
N ALA A 20 -14.71 15.02 10.82
CA ALA A 20 -14.85 15.60 9.48
C ALA A 20 -13.59 15.39 8.62
N SER A 21 -12.39 15.55 9.21
CA SER A 21 -11.13 15.30 8.52
C SER A 21 -11.00 13.83 8.11
N VAL A 22 -11.36 12.91 9.00
CA VAL A 22 -11.34 11.47 8.71
C VAL A 22 -12.35 11.10 7.62
N MET A 23 -13.54 11.71 7.65
CA MET A 23 -14.54 11.51 6.59
C MET A 23 -14.05 11.97 5.21
N ARG A 24 -13.34 13.08 5.15
CA ARG A 24 -12.72 13.52 3.89
C ARG A 24 -11.71 12.52 3.37
N GLU A 25 -10.89 11.97 4.25
CA GLU A 25 -9.93 10.91 3.88
C GLU A 25 -10.63 9.70 3.28
N ILE A 26 -11.64 9.18 3.95
CA ILE A 26 -12.41 8.01 3.49
C ILE A 26 -13.08 8.30 2.14
N ARG A 27 -13.50 9.55 1.90
CA ARG A 27 -14.09 9.95 0.62
C ARG A 27 -13.09 10.21 -0.51
N GLY A 28 -11.82 10.09 -0.22
CA GLY A 28 -10.77 10.18 -1.23
C GLY A 28 -10.18 11.56 -1.44
N ASP A 29 -10.27 12.42 -0.46
CA ASP A 29 -9.57 13.69 -0.48
C ASP A 29 -8.05 13.48 -0.41
N ARG A 30 -7.30 14.41 -0.94
CA ARG A 30 -5.86 14.29 -1.16
C ARG A 30 -5.03 14.11 0.12
N ASP A 31 -5.51 14.62 1.24
CA ASP A 31 -4.86 14.48 2.55
C ASP A 31 -5.33 13.24 3.32
N ALA A 32 -5.95 12.34 2.61
CA ALA A 32 -6.87 11.34 3.08
C ALA A 32 -6.25 9.97 3.28
N LEU A 33 -4.98 9.87 3.56
CA LEU A 33 -4.36 8.58 3.82
C LEU A 33 -4.29 8.37 5.32
N GLY A 34 -5.37 7.81 5.84
CA GLY A 34 -5.52 7.52 7.26
C GLY A 34 -5.37 6.04 7.58
N VAL A 35 -5.32 5.75 8.85
CA VAL A 35 -5.30 4.39 9.38
C VAL A 35 -6.72 3.95 9.67
N ALA A 36 -7.43 3.46 8.64
CA ALA A 36 -8.85 3.12 8.75
C ALA A 36 -9.14 2.01 9.79
N TYR A 37 -8.17 1.15 10.06
CA TYR A 37 -8.30 0.03 10.99
C TYR A 37 -7.50 0.19 12.28
N ALA A 38 -7.02 1.39 12.59
CA ALA A 38 -6.20 1.63 13.79
C ALA A 38 -6.98 1.77 15.10
N ARG A 39 -8.22 1.31 15.15
CA ARG A 39 -9.03 1.26 16.37
C ARG A 39 -9.07 -0.14 16.97
N LYS A 40 -9.33 -0.22 18.26
CA LYS A 40 -9.53 -1.50 18.95
C LYS A 40 -11.01 -1.89 18.99
N PRO A 41 -11.37 -3.14 18.74
CA PRO A 41 -10.55 -4.19 18.15
C PRO A 41 -10.42 -4.03 16.64
N ILE A 42 -9.27 -4.42 16.07
CA ILE A 42 -9.07 -4.46 14.64
C ILE A 42 -9.66 -5.74 14.08
N GLN A 43 -10.38 -5.61 12.97
CA GLN A 43 -11.03 -6.72 12.28
C GLN A 43 -11.31 -6.36 10.81
N GLY A 44 -11.66 -7.36 10.03
CA GLY A 44 -12.00 -7.20 8.61
C GLY A 44 -10.96 -7.83 7.69
N THR A 45 -10.97 -7.41 6.45
CA THR A 45 -10.09 -7.93 5.40
C THR A 45 -9.46 -6.75 4.64
N VAL A 46 -8.19 -6.89 4.30
CA VAL A 46 -7.43 -5.85 3.59
C VAL A 46 -6.78 -6.43 2.34
N LEU A 47 -6.69 -5.60 1.30
CA LEU A 47 -5.92 -5.86 0.10
C LEU A 47 -4.59 -5.13 0.21
N GLY A 48 -3.48 -5.85 0.32
CA GLY A 48 -2.16 -5.25 0.22
C GLY A 48 -1.79 -5.03 -1.25
N ILE A 49 -1.20 -3.89 -1.57
CA ILE A 49 -0.75 -3.57 -2.94
C ILE A 49 0.60 -2.85 -2.87
N ASP A 50 1.45 -3.18 -3.83
CA ASP A 50 2.67 -2.43 -4.12
C ASP A 50 2.91 -2.39 -5.63
N ILE A 51 3.49 -1.29 -6.12
CA ILE A 51 3.84 -1.11 -7.52
C ILE A 51 5.30 -0.73 -7.68
N GLU A 52 5.88 -1.16 -8.82
CA GLU A 52 7.15 -0.66 -9.31
C GLU A 52 6.92 0.16 -10.57
N THR A 53 7.65 1.25 -10.68
CA THR A 53 7.45 2.26 -11.73
C THR A 53 8.77 2.69 -12.34
N THR A 54 8.69 3.39 -13.46
CA THR A 54 9.86 3.94 -14.16
C THR A 54 10.36 5.27 -13.58
N GLY A 55 9.69 5.81 -12.55
CA GLY A 55 10.07 7.10 -11.97
C GLY A 55 9.12 7.50 -10.86
N ARG A 56 9.24 8.74 -10.40
CA ARG A 56 8.42 9.29 -9.31
C ARG A 56 7.20 10.06 -9.80
N ALA A 57 7.21 10.49 -11.06
CA ALA A 57 6.16 11.34 -11.64
C ALA A 57 5.17 10.48 -12.45
N PRO A 58 3.94 10.26 -11.95
CA PRO A 58 2.99 9.38 -12.62
C PRO A 58 2.56 9.88 -13.99
N GLU A 59 2.56 11.18 -14.22
CA GLU A 59 2.21 11.79 -15.52
C GLU A 59 3.25 11.54 -16.62
N ARG A 60 4.47 11.11 -16.28
CA ARG A 60 5.59 10.89 -17.21
C ARG A 60 6.18 9.50 -17.16
N GLY A 61 5.55 8.59 -16.42
CA GLY A 61 6.12 7.27 -16.19
C GLY A 61 5.14 6.14 -16.48
N TYR A 62 5.59 4.94 -16.19
CA TYR A 62 4.86 3.69 -16.42
C TYR A 62 4.89 2.82 -15.17
N ILE A 63 3.79 2.14 -14.89
CA ILE A 63 3.74 1.04 -13.91
C ILE A 63 4.27 -0.20 -14.63
N ILE A 64 5.33 -0.81 -14.13
CA ILE A 64 5.97 -1.98 -14.75
C ILE A 64 5.84 -3.26 -13.94
N ASN A 65 5.41 -3.14 -12.69
CA ASN A 65 5.08 -4.27 -11.85
C ASN A 65 3.99 -3.87 -10.87
N VAL A 66 3.05 -4.77 -10.63
CA VAL A 66 2.05 -4.64 -9.57
C VAL A 66 1.90 -5.98 -8.87
N GLY A 67 1.94 -5.95 -7.55
CA GLY A 67 1.70 -7.12 -6.73
C GLY A 67 0.63 -6.85 -5.68
N TRP A 68 -0.17 -7.86 -5.38
CA TRP A 68 -1.17 -7.78 -4.32
C TRP A 68 -1.42 -9.12 -3.65
N GLU A 69 -1.89 -9.03 -2.42
CA GLU A 69 -2.38 -10.15 -1.62
C GLU A 69 -3.56 -9.70 -0.77
N ILE A 70 -4.34 -10.65 -0.33
CA ILE A 70 -5.45 -10.44 0.60
C ILE A 70 -5.05 -11.01 1.96
N MET A 71 -5.41 -10.32 3.03
CA MET A 71 -5.21 -10.81 4.38
C MET A 71 -6.39 -10.42 5.28
N GLU A 72 -6.91 -11.38 6.02
CA GLU A 72 -7.83 -11.13 7.12
C GLU A 72 -7.06 -10.46 8.26
N LEU A 73 -7.70 -9.49 8.92
CA LEU A 73 -7.10 -8.77 10.05
C LEU A 73 -7.33 -9.54 11.36
N THR A 74 -6.61 -10.63 11.48
CA THR A 74 -6.54 -11.50 12.66
C THR A 74 -5.09 -11.76 13.05
N SER A 75 -4.88 -12.21 14.28
CA SER A 75 -3.52 -12.38 14.83
C SER A 75 -2.67 -13.44 14.13
N ASP A 76 -3.32 -14.38 13.46
CA ASP A 76 -2.71 -15.58 12.87
C ASP A 76 -3.01 -15.75 11.37
N ALA A 77 -3.68 -14.79 10.76
CA ALA A 77 -3.99 -14.84 9.33
C ALA A 77 -2.72 -14.93 8.49
N VAL A 78 -2.81 -15.70 7.42
CA VAL A 78 -1.78 -15.80 6.39
C VAL A 78 -2.27 -15.07 5.15
N PRO A 79 -1.46 -14.22 4.53
CA PRO A 79 -1.81 -13.61 3.24
C PRO A 79 -2.11 -14.68 2.20
N HIS A 80 -3.10 -14.42 1.35
CA HIS A 80 -3.58 -15.36 0.33
C HIS A 80 -4.00 -14.65 -0.96
N ASP A 81 -4.36 -15.43 -1.97
CA ASP A 81 -4.75 -14.92 -3.30
C ASP A 81 -3.73 -13.94 -3.88
N ALA A 82 -2.46 -14.29 -3.73
CA ALA A 82 -1.34 -13.49 -4.21
C ALA A 82 -1.29 -13.45 -5.73
N GLU A 83 -1.08 -12.27 -6.28
CA GLU A 83 -0.82 -12.08 -7.71
C GLU A 83 0.32 -11.09 -7.92
N ALA A 84 1.12 -11.35 -8.95
CA ALA A 84 2.19 -10.48 -9.42
C ALA A 84 2.09 -10.36 -10.93
N HIS A 85 2.10 -9.13 -11.43
CA HIS A 85 1.99 -8.85 -12.86
C HIS A 85 3.09 -7.90 -13.29
N TYR A 86 3.86 -8.32 -14.28
CA TYR A 86 4.73 -7.43 -15.03
C TYR A 86 3.95 -6.73 -16.14
N CYS A 87 4.32 -5.48 -16.41
CA CYS A 87 3.71 -4.66 -17.47
C CYS A 87 4.82 -4.11 -18.37
N GLY A 88 4.51 -4.02 -19.65
CA GLY A 88 5.46 -3.62 -20.68
C GLY A 88 5.73 -2.13 -20.72
N LEU A 89 6.81 -1.80 -21.41
CA LEU A 89 7.20 -0.44 -21.77
C LEU A 89 7.15 -0.26 -23.30
N PRO A 90 6.93 0.96 -23.79
CA PRO A 90 7.11 1.26 -25.21
C PRO A 90 8.54 0.97 -25.70
N ASP A 91 8.66 0.53 -26.93
CA ASP A 91 9.95 0.15 -27.55
C ASP A 91 10.96 1.31 -27.63
N ILE A 92 10.50 2.55 -27.55
CA ILE A 92 11.38 3.73 -27.52
C ILE A 92 12.40 3.70 -26.36
N TYR A 93 12.09 2.97 -25.29
CA TYR A 93 12.99 2.81 -24.14
C TYR A 93 14.01 1.69 -24.32
N ARG A 94 13.92 0.88 -25.38
CA ARG A 94 14.92 -0.16 -25.69
C ARG A 94 16.24 0.48 -26.09
N GLY A 95 17.34 -0.13 -25.69
CA GLY A 95 18.67 0.39 -25.89
C GLY A 95 19.34 0.88 -24.61
N GLU A 96 18.54 1.06 -23.56
CA GLU A 96 19.00 1.34 -22.21
C GLU A 96 18.38 0.32 -21.25
N ASP A 97 18.92 0.24 -20.04
CA ASP A 97 18.31 -0.56 -18.97
C ASP A 97 16.89 -0.03 -18.64
N VAL A 98 16.03 -0.90 -18.14
CA VAL A 98 14.72 -0.48 -17.63
C VAL A 98 14.95 0.60 -16.56
N PRO A 99 14.26 1.75 -16.63
CA PRO A 99 14.44 2.82 -15.67
C PRO A 99 14.26 2.34 -14.23
N LEU A 100 15.14 2.77 -13.33
CA LEU A 100 15.21 2.36 -11.92
C LEU A 100 15.54 0.88 -11.69
N SER A 101 16.09 0.18 -12.69
CA SER A 101 16.50 -1.23 -12.55
C SER A 101 17.52 -1.48 -11.45
N ASN A 102 18.29 -0.48 -11.08
CA ASN A 102 19.19 -0.52 -9.91
C ASN A 102 18.44 -0.63 -8.56
N ILE A 103 17.15 -0.33 -8.54
CA ILE A 103 16.28 -0.43 -7.36
C ILE A 103 15.48 -1.73 -7.40
N HIS A 104 14.62 -1.90 -8.43
CA HIS A 104 13.68 -3.03 -8.52
C HIS A 104 14.24 -4.25 -9.26
N HIS A 105 15.38 -4.13 -9.92
CA HIS A 105 16.06 -5.21 -10.68
C HIS A 105 15.21 -5.83 -11.81
N ILE A 106 14.14 -5.17 -12.26
CA ILE A 106 13.33 -5.61 -13.38
C ILE A 106 14.10 -5.37 -14.68
N THR A 107 14.17 -6.40 -15.52
CA THR A 107 14.86 -6.37 -16.79
C THR A 107 13.89 -6.36 -17.96
N TRP A 108 14.39 -6.10 -19.17
CA TRP A 108 13.57 -6.21 -20.38
C TRP A 108 13.02 -7.63 -20.57
N ASP A 109 13.75 -8.66 -20.19
CA ASP A 109 13.27 -10.05 -20.28
C ASP A 109 12.02 -10.27 -19.40
N ASP A 110 11.94 -9.62 -18.25
CA ASP A 110 10.77 -9.71 -17.36
C ASP A 110 9.51 -9.11 -17.97
N ILE A 111 9.64 -8.04 -18.72
CA ILE A 111 8.51 -7.24 -19.23
C ILE A 111 8.28 -7.42 -20.73
N ASP A 112 9.13 -8.14 -21.42
CA ASP A 112 9.04 -8.34 -22.88
C ASP A 112 7.76 -9.08 -23.23
N GLY A 113 7.07 -8.62 -24.27
CA GLY A 113 5.80 -9.17 -24.70
C GLY A 113 4.62 -8.89 -23.75
N LYS A 114 4.84 -8.21 -22.64
CA LYS A 114 3.77 -7.81 -21.72
C LYS A 114 3.09 -6.55 -22.19
N LYS A 115 1.78 -6.47 -22.02
CA LYS A 115 1.03 -5.23 -22.28
C LYS A 115 1.44 -4.15 -21.29
N PRO A 116 1.58 -2.90 -21.72
CA PRO A 116 1.64 -1.77 -20.79
C PRO A 116 0.44 -1.76 -19.86
N PHE A 117 0.63 -1.34 -18.61
CA PHE A 117 -0.45 -1.34 -17.60
C PHE A 117 -1.71 -0.62 -18.10
N ARG A 118 -1.57 0.54 -18.74
CA ARG A 118 -2.70 1.34 -19.25
C ARG A 118 -3.49 0.66 -20.37
N GLU A 119 -2.88 -0.28 -21.07
CA GLU A 119 -3.50 -1.06 -22.15
C GLU A 119 -4.06 -2.40 -21.66
N ASN A 120 -3.66 -2.86 -20.49
CA ASN A 120 -4.12 -4.13 -19.92
C ASN A 120 -5.44 -3.95 -19.17
N LYS A 121 -6.54 -3.90 -19.92
CA LYS A 121 -7.88 -3.63 -19.36
C LYS A 121 -8.38 -4.74 -18.44
N GLU A 122 -7.99 -5.99 -18.68
CA GLU A 122 -8.37 -7.12 -17.82
C GLU A 122 -7.71 -6.99 -16.44
N LEU A 123 -6.43 -6.71 -16.40
CA LEU A 123 -5.70 -6.45 -15.16
C LEU A 123 -6.31 -5.28 -14.38
N GLN A 124 -6.60 -4.18 -15.07
CA GLN A 124 -7.20 -3.00 -14.47
C GLN A 124 -8.58 -3.30 -13.87
N LYS A 125 -9.45 -4.04 -14.59
CA LYS A 125 -10.77 -4.44 -14.08
C LYS A 125 -10.66 -5.31 -12.83
N GLN A 126 -9.78 -6.29 -12.85
CA GLN A 126 -9.53 -7.18 -11.72
C GLN A 126 -9.09 -6.39 -10.49
N LEU A 127 -8.10 -5.52 -10.64
CA LEU A 127 -7.57 -4.72 -9.55
C LEU A 127 -8.61 -3.74 -9.00
N LEU A 128 -9.32 -3.02 -9.88
CA LEU A 128 -10.36 -2.07 -9.45
C LEU A 128 -11.50 -2.76 -8.71
N LYS A 129 -11.90 -3.96 -9.16
CA LYS A 129 -12.91 -4.76 -8.47
C LYS A 129 -12.49 -5.13 -7.05
N LEU A 130 -11.24 -5.54 -6.86
CA LEU A 130 -10.68 -5.86 -5.55
C LEU A 130 -10.61 -4.62 -4.65
N MET A 131 -10.17 -3.47 -5.18
CA MET A 131 -10.11 -2.22 -4.44
C MET A 131 -11.48 -1.70 -3.99
N LYS A 132 -12.54 -1.99 -4.75
CA LYS A 132 -13.92 -1.66 -4.36
C LYS A 132 -14.47 -2.63 -3.33
N LYS A 133 -13.97 -3.85 -3.31
CA LYS A 133 -14.42 -4.90 -2.37
C LYS A 133 -13.74 -4.78 -1.00
N TYR A 134 -12.44 -4.47 -0.98
CA TYR A 134 -11.64 -4.36 0.22
C TYR A 134 -10.93 -3.01 0.29
N PRO A 135 -10.76 -2.43 1.48
CA PRO A 135 -9.78 -1.36 1.64
C PRO A 135 -8.42 -1.85 1.17
N TYR A 136 -7.67 -1.02 0.47
CA TYR A 136 -6.31 -1.40 0.14
C TYR A 136 -5.28 -0.68 0.98
N MET A 137 -4.19 -1.36 1.25
CA MET A 137 -3.06 -0.88 2.05
C MET A 137 -1.81 -0.85 1.18
N ALA A 138 -1.07 0.25 1.27
CA ALA A 138 0.25 0.39 0.67
C ALA A 138 1.17 1.14 1.63
N HIS A 139 2.47 0.93 1.50
CA HIS A 139 3.47 1.62 2.31
C HIS A 139 3.87 2.92 1.64
N ASN A 140 3.53 4.06 2.22
CA ASN A 140 3.54 5.37 1.57
C ASN A 140 2.48 5.47 0.46
N ALA A 141 1.25 5.15 0.82
CA ALA A 141 0.13 4.95 -0.11
C ALA A 141 -0.21 6.17 -0.99
N ALA A 142 0.27 7.37 -0.64
CA ALA A 142 0.18 8.55 -1.51
C ALA A 142 0.85 8.31 -2.87
N PHE A 143 1.87 7.48 -2.92
CA PHE A 143 2.54 7.10 -4.15
C PHE A 143 1.61 6.28 -5.04
N GLU A 144 1.08 5.16 -4.54
CA GLU A 144 0.14 4.30 -5.28
C GLU A 144 -1.11 5.06 -5.69
N ASP A 145 -1.70 5.81 -4.76
CA ASP A 145 -2.90 6.62 -5.01
C ASP A 145 -2.69 7.60 -6.18
N SER A 146 -1.56 8.28 -6.24
CA SER A 146 -1.24 9.20 -7.32
C SER A 146 -1.08 8.52 -8.68
N TRP A 147 -0.46 7.34 -8.71
CA TRP A 147 -0.29 6.55 -9.92
C TRP A 147 -1.60 5.97 -10.42
N PHE A 148 -2.41 5.41 -9.54
CA PHE A 148 -3.71 4.82 -9.92
C PHE A 148 -4.71 5.87 -10.38
N LYS A 149 -4.67 7.08 -9.88
CA LYS A 149 -5.51 8.18 -10.38
C LYS A 149 -5.29 8.48 -11.86
N ILE A 150 -4.09 8.28 -12.36
CA ILE A 150 -3.71 8.55 -13.76
C ILE A 150 -3.79 7.28 -14.60
N HIS A 151 -3.32 6.13 -14.08
CA HIS A 151 -3.09 4.93 -14.88
C HIS A 151 -4.21 3.89 -14.80
N LEU A 152 -5.04 3.91 -13.76
CA LEU A 152 -6.09 2.91 -13.55
C LEU A 152 -7.47 3.51 -13.89
N ASP A 153 -8.06 3.07 -14.98
CA ASP A 153 -9.35 3.54 -15.43
C ASP A 153 -10.45 3.32 -14.37
N GLY A 154 -11.21 4.37 -14.10
CA GLY A 154 -12.29 4.35 -13.11
C GLY A 154 -11.86 4.54 -11.66
N TYR A 155 -10.55 4.54 -11.39
CA TYR A 155 -10.05 4.69 -10.02
C TYR A 155 -10.36 6.08 -9.44
N ALA A 156 -10.08 7.14 -10.17
CA ALA A 156 -10.26 8.51 -9.68
C ALA A 156 -11.73 8.80 -9.30
N GLU A 157 -12.68 8.36 -10.13
CA GLU A 157 -14.10 8.51 -9.83
C GLU A 157 -14.52 7.69 -8.62
N ALA A 158 -14.11 6.44 -8.55
CA ALA A 158 -14.42 5.55 -7.42
C ALA A 158 -13.83 6.08 -6.11
N ARG A 159 -12.63 6.64 -6.18
CA ARG A 159 -11.94 7.26 -5.05
C ARG A 159 -12.71 8.48 -4.54
N ARG A 160 -13.12 9.39 -5.43
CA ARG A 160 -13.93 10.57 -5.09
C ARG A 160 -15.31 10.19 -4.54
N ALA A 161 -15.90 9.12 -5.05
CA ALA A 161 -17.19 8.61 -4.60
C ALA A 161 -17.12 7.86 -3.24
N GLY A 162 -15.94 7.72 -2.67
CA GLY A 162 -15.74 6.98 -1.41
C GLY A 162 -15.89 5.47 -1.54
N LYS A 163 -15.84 4.93 -2.76
CA LYS A 163 -15.93 3.48 -3.02
C LYS A 163 -14.60 2.75 -2.84
N ILE A 164 -13.50 3.50 -2.77
CA ILE A 164 -12.16 2.99 -2.53
C ILE A 164 -11.62 3.65 -1.25
N ILE A 165 -11.21 2.83 -0.32
CA ILE A 165 -10.58 3.25 0.95
C ILE A 165 -9.09 2.90 0.86
N VAL A 166 -8.26 3.88 1.16
CA VAL A 166 -6.80 3.73 1.16
C VAL A 166 -6.27 3.75 2.57
N ILE A 167 -5.40 2.81 2.90
CA ILE A 167 -4.71 2.71 4.19
C ILE A 167 -3.22 2.86 3.94
N ASP A 168 -2.58 3.77 4.66
CA ASP A 168 -1.12 3.94 4.59
C ASP A 168 -0.44 3.22 5.74
N SER A 169 0.24 2.11 5.45
CA SER A 169 0.97 1.35 6.47
C SER A 169 2.14 2.14 7.08
N ARG A 170 2.70 3.11 6.36
CA ARG A 170 3.70 4.01 6.93
C ARG A 170 3.12 4.88 8.05
N GLN A 171 1.87 5.30 7.93
CA GLN A 171 1.17 6.02 9.01
C GLN A 171 0.84 5.10 10.18
N ILE A 172 0.54 3.83 9.94
CA ILE A 172 0.42 2.81 11.01
C ILE A 172 1.74 2.73 11.78
N CYS A 173 2.85 2.57 11.09
CA CYS A 173 4.19 2.56 11.67
C CYS A 173 4.43 3.81 12.54
N ARG A 174 4.22 4.99 11.99
CA ARG A 174 4.42 6.26 12.70
C ARG A 174 3.51 6.45 13.91
N SER A 175 2.32 5.88 13.86
CA SER A 175 1.34 6.01 14.95
C SER A 175 1.58 5.03 16.08
N LEU A 176 2.04 3.82 15.77
CA LEU A 176 2.12 2.71 16.72
C LEU A 176 3.55 2.40 17.19
N ASP A 177 4.55 2.55 16.32
CA ASP A 177 5.93 2.25 16.64
C ASP A 177 6.61 3.43 17.32
N ALA A 178 6.83 3.30 18.63
CA ALA A 178 7.48 4.36 19.43
C ALA A 178 8.89 4.66 18.97
N ASP A 179 9.62 3.70 18.42
CA ASP A 179 11.01 3.85 17.98
C ASP A 179 11.14 4.87 16.82
N VAL A 180 10.12 5.01 15.99
CA VAL A 180 10.12 6.01 14.92
C VAL A 180 10.35 7.43 15.43
N ARG A 181 9.89 7.73 16.63
CA ARG A 181 10.03 9.07 17.23
C ARG A 181 11.40 9.29 17.87
N SER A 182 12.06 8.22 18.31
CA SER A 182 13.34 8.27 19.02
C SER A 182 14.55 8.09 18.08
N LEU A 183 14.35 7.49 16.92
CA LEU A 183 15.40 7.25 15.94
C LEU A 183 15.65 8.48 15.05
N PRO A 184 16.88 8.69 14.59
CA PRO A 184 17.20 9.79 13.68
C PRO A 184 16.38 9.72 12.38
N ARG A 185 15.91 10.85 11.89
CA ARG A 185 15.14 10.93 10.63
C ARG A 185 15.92 10.39 9.43
N GLU A 186 17.23 10.61 9.43
CA GLU A 186 18.16 10.20 8.36
C GLU A 186 18.25 8.69 8.24
N SER A 187 17.97 7.96 9.33
CA SER A 187 17.92 6.49 9.31
C SER A 187 16.64 5.92 8.70
N ALA A 188 15.71 6.78 8.26
CA ALA A 188 14.43 6.40 7.67
C ALA A 188 13.66 5.34 8.51
N PRO A 189 13.37 5.62 9.80
CA PRO A 189 12.84 4.60 10.71
C PRO A 189 11.45 4.08 10.32
N ALA A 190 10.68 4.83 9.54
CA ALA A 190 9.37 4.42 9.03
C ALA A 190 9.43 3.74 7.66
N ALA A 191 10.61 3.56 7.07
CA ALA A 191 10.76 2.74 5.87
C ALA A 191 10.37 1.29 6.18
N LEU A 192 9.72 0.62 5.22
CA LEU A 192 9.21 -0.74 5.42
C LEU A 192 10.31 -1.69 5.88
N GLU A 193 11.45 -1.67 5.23
CA GLU A 193 12.61 -2.51 5.55
C GLU A 193 13.05 -2.37 7.01
N ASN A 194 13.20 -1.15 7.50
CA ASN A 194 13.63 -0.89 8.86
C ASN A 194 12.56 -1.26 9.89
N TRP A 195 11.31 -0.96 9.60
CA TRP A 195 10.19 -1.37 10.44
C TRP A 195 10.05 -2.89 10.51
N ALA A 196 10.16 -3.57 9.36
CA ALA A 196 10.10 -5.03 9.28
C ALA A 196 11.20 -5.70 10.09
N ARG A 197 12.42 -5.17 10.07
CA ARG A 197 13.52 -5.68 10.92
C ARG A 197 13.20 -5.51 12.40
N ARG A 198 12.68 -4.36 12.83
CA ARG A 198 12.28 -4.14 14.24
C ARG A 198 11.15 -5.07 14.67
N ARG A 199 10.22 -5.42 13.76
CA ARG A 199 9.11 -6.35 14.05
C ARG A 199 9.47 -7.82 13.84
N GLY A 200 10.66 -8.12 13.37
CA GLY A 200 11.13 -9.49 13.17
C GLY A 200 10.56 -10.19 11.94
N THR A 201 9.96 -9.46 11.03
CA THR A 201 9.42 -9.99 9.75
C THR A 201 10.44 -9.98 8.62
N LEU A 202 11.51 -9.25 8.78
CA LEU A 202 12.67 -9.24 7.89
C LEU A 202 13.92 -9.51 8.72
N ALA A 203 14.80 -10.43 8.25
CA ALA A 203 16.05 -10.72 8.92
C ALA A 203 16.99 -9.49 8.91
N ALA A 204 17.85 -9.39 9.91
CA ALA A 204 18.73 -8.23 10.10
C ALA A 204 19.69 -8.00 8.91
N ASP A 205 20.07 -9.06 8.21
CA ASP A 205 20.96 -9.07 7.05
C ASP A 205 20.23 -9.10 5.70
N ALA A 206 18.90 -9.17 5.71
CA ALA A 206 18.08 -9.16 4.51
C ALA A 206 17.63 -7.76 4.12
N ASN A 207 17.35 -7.57 2.84
CA ASN A 207 16.85 -6.33 2.27
C ASN A 207 15.47 -6.54 1.65
N GLU A 208 14.71 -5.45 1.55
CA GLU A 208 13.50 -5.38 0.76
C GLU A 208 13.79 -5.74 -0.71
N GLN A 209 12.89 -6.51 -1.33
CA GLN A 209 13.12 -7.00 -2.70
C GLN A 209 12.84 -5.96 -3.77
N HIS A 210 12.06 -4.93 -3.44
CA HIS A 210 11.58 -3.92 -4.39
C HIS A 210 10.83 -4.54 -5.58
N LEU A 211 10.00 -5.56 -5.28
CA LEU A 211 9.04 -6.15 -6.19
C LEU A 211 7.66 -6.14 -5.54
N GLY A 212 6.63 -5.83 -6.31
CA GLY A 212 5.31 -5.54 -5.80
C GLY A 212 4.74 -6.61 -4.87
N LEU A 213 4.81 -7.90 -5.25
CA LEU A 213 4.28 -8.97 -4.40
C LEU A 213 5.13 -9.19 -3.14
N ASP A 214 6.45 -9.22 -3.27
CA ASP A 214 7.35 -9.46 -2.14
C ASP A 214 7.22 -8.36 -1.09
N ASP A 215 7.17 -7.11 -1.52
CA ASP A 215 7.05 -5.96 -0.63
C ASP A 215 5.64 -5.88 -0.03
N THR A 216 4.61 -6.28 -0.78
CA THR A 216 3.25 -6.41 -0.26
C THR A 216 3.16 -7.46 0.84
N ASP A 217 3.74 -8.64 0.64
CA ASP A 217 3.76 -9.72 1.64
C ASP A 217 4.50 -9.25 2.91
N LEU A 218 5.66 -8.65 2.74
CA LEU A 218 6.43 -8.08 3.86
C LEU A 218 5.61 -7.04 4.63
N MET A 219 4.96 -6.14 3.94
CA MET A 219 4.12 -5.09 4.54
C MET A 219 2.97 -5.69 5.36
N LEU A 220 2.22 -6.62 4.81
CA LEU A 220 1.07 -7.23 5.50
C LEU A 220 1.50 -7.98 6.77
N ARG A 221 2.59 -8.75 6.69
CA ARG A 221 3.13 -9.47 7.85
C ARG A 221 3.68 -8.53 8.90
N THR A 222 4.29 -7.43 8.50
CA THR A 222 4.84 -6.42 9.43
C THR A 222 3.73 -5.66 10.14
N VAL A 223 2.67 -5.29 9.44
CA VAL A 223 1.46 -4.67 10.03
C VAL A 223 0.82 -5.63 11.04
N GLN A 224 0.66 -6.90 10.68
CA GLN A 224 0.14 -7.93 11.59
C GLN A 224 0.99 -8.06 12.85
N ALA A 225 2.31 -8.09 12.71
CA ALA A 225 3.24 -8.16 13.84
C ALA A 225 3.11 -6.94 14.76
N GLU A 226 2.96 -5.73 14.19
CA GLU A 226 2.74 -4.52 14.97
C GLU A 226 1.40 -4.55 15.72
N PHE A 227 0.34 -4.98 15.08
CA PHE A 227 -0.98 -5.11 15.70
C PHE A 227 -0.98 -6.18 16.80
N ASN A 228 -0.27 -7.30 16.60
CA ASN A 228 -0.08 -8.31 17.64
C ASN A 228 0.67 -7.76 18.85
N LEU A 229 1.77 -7.06 18.62
CA LEU A 229 2.56 -6.44 19.68
C LEU A 229 1.73 -5.47 20.53
N LYS A 230 0.77 -4.78 19.95
CA LYS A 230 -0.10 -3.80 20.61
C LYS A 230 -1.44 -4.39 21.09
N ASN A 231 -1.67 -5.68 20.91
CA ASN A 231 -2.94 -6.37 21.26
C ASN A 231 -4.17 -5.65 20.67
N LEU A 232 -4.14 -5.37 19.37
CA LEU A 232 -5.19 -4.59 18.72
C LEU A 232 -6.26 -5.42 18.03
N PHE A 233 -6.00 -6.70 17.75
CA PHE A 233 -6.97 -7.55 17.08
C PHE A 233 -8.17 -7.90 17.98
N ALA A 234 -9.33 -8.15 17.35
CA ALA A 234 -10.47 -8.75 18.01
C ALA A 234 -10.09 -10.12 18.59
N LYS A 235 -10.61 -10.43 19.79
CA LYS A 235 -10.44 -11.74 20.44
C LYS A 235 -11.51 -12.70 19.93
#